data_0e93eef3f0016108d0958b6deaabc7eb
#
_entry.id   0e93eef3f0016108d0958b6deaabc7eb
#
_cell.length_a   1.000
_cell.length_b   1.000
_cell.length_c   1.000
_cell.angle_alpha   90.00
_cell.angle_beta   90.00
_cell.angle_gamma   90.00
#
_symmetry.space_group_name_H-M   'P 1'
#
loop_
_entity.id
_entity.type
_entity.pdbx_description
1 polymer ?
#
loop_
_entity_poly.entity_id
_entity_poly.type
_entity_poly.pdbx_seq_one_letter_code
_entity_poly.pdbx_strand_id
1 'polypeptide(L)'
;MSGRRGSMKICKPIHDMMIVNLRPQKLDILSYQDEISIGCYSNCLAVPTCGISTTNKIIGEFDDPRYFQFPEHFQASILWFSSGFIEYNLPNHLTAGQKLTEIQISFEISSESPGFNENYPSDIHFSINDINLGYWVSPGDFGARRGRFTPDWWPKICNQYGRLKTLTINSDGTFIDGGYKISNVNITDLNIDYTSMISFKFEVPTDTKNVGGFTIFGKDFGDYNQGIKLQTFYENI
;
A
#
# COMPACT_ATOMS: atom_id res chain seq x y z
N MET A 1 -9.67 -23.46 -8.91
CA MET A 1 -9.94 -24.71 -9.66
C MET A 1 -9.90 -24.42 -11.15
N SER A 2 -9.15 -25.17 -11.94
CA SER A 2 -9.14 -25.04 -13.39
C SER A 2 -9.90 -26.19 -14.04
N GLY A 3 -10.73 -25.89 -15.04
CA GLY A 3 -11.43 -26.88 -15.84
C GLY A 3 -11.18 -26.63 -17.33
N ARG A 4 -11.30 -27.66 -18.16
CA ARG A 4 -11.26 -27.52 -19.63
C ARG A 4 -12.65 -27.69 -20.21
N ARG A 5 -13.04 -26.81 -21.12
CA ARG A 5 -14.22 -26.95 -21.96
C ARG A 5 -13.78 -26.71 -23.41
N GLY A 6 -13.59 -27.80 -24.15
CA GLY A 6 -12.96 -27.76 -25.47
C GLY A 6 -11.48 -27.36 -25.38
N SER A 7 -11.02 -26.46 -26.25
CA SER A 7 -9.64 -25.92 -26.24
C SER A 7 -9.43 -24.74 -25.30
N MET A 8 -10.48 -24.24 -24.62
CA MET A 8 -10.37 -23.12 -23.68
C MET A 8 -10.12 -23.58 -22.24
N LYS A 9 -9.14 -22.95 -21.58
CA LYS A 9 -8.98 -23.03 -20.11
C LYS A 9 -9.92 -22.04 -19.44
N ILE A 10 -10.79 -22.53 -18.57
CA ILE A 10 -11.66 -21.68 -17.75
C ILE A 10 -11.05 -21.59 -16.36
N CYS A 11 -10.64 -20.40 -15.96
CA CYS A 11 -10.23 -20.10 -14.60
C CYS A 11 -11.39 -19.45 -13.84
N LYS A 12 -11.72 -19.96 -12.66
CA LYS A 12 -12.60 -19.28 -11.71
C LYS A 12 -11.73 -18.67 -10.61
N PRO A 13 -11.88 -17.39 -10.29
CA PRO A 13 -11.17 -16.79 -9.16
C PRO A 13 -11.60 -17.50 -7.87
N ILE A 14 -10.62 -17.72 -6.98
CA ILE A 14 -10.85 -18.30 -5.64
C ILE A 14 -11.03 -17.16 -4.62
N HIS A 15 -10.68 -15.93 -5.02
CA HIS A 15 -10.75 -14.71 -4.21
C HIS A 15 -11.52 -13.62 -4.96
N ASP A 16 -12.01 -12.63 -4.23
CA ASP A 16 -12.81 -11.52 -4.77
C ASP A 16 -12.01 -10.60 -5.72
N MET A 17 -10.68 -10.70 -5.70
CA MET A 17 -9.78 -10.03 -6.63
C MET A 17 -8.69 -10.99 -7.12
N MET A 18 -8.47 -10.99 -8.42
CA MET A 18 -7.35 -11.66 -9.06
C MET A 18 -6.66 -10.68 -10.00
N ILE A 19 -5.42 -10.34 -9.72
CA ILE A 19 -4.59 -9.55 -10.63
C ILE A 19 -3.94 -10.53 -11.60
N VAL A 20 -4.30 -10.43 -12.88
CA VAL A 20 -3.70 -11.21 -13.97
C VAL A 20 -2.86 -10.28 -14.81
N ASN A 21 -1.55 -10.42 -14.74
CA ASN A 21 -0.65 -9.72 -15.65
C ASN A 21 -0.63 -10.46 -17.00
N LEU A 22 -1.26 -9.86 -18.02
CA LEU A 22 -1.36 -10.41 -19.38
C LEU A 22 -0.24 -9.92 -20.31
N ARG A 23 0.80 -9.28 -19.77
CA ARG A 23 1.92 -8.85 -20.62
C ARG A 23 2.58 -10.07 -21.25
N PRO A 24 2.87 -10.04 -22.57
CA PRO A 24 3.73 -11.04 -23.15
C PRO A 24 5.07 -11.00 -22.43
N GLN A 25 5.57 -12.15 -21.97
CA GLN A 25 6.93 -12.23 -21.45
C GLN A 25 7.89 -11.79 -22.57
N LYS A 26 8.34 -10.54 -22.54
CA LYS A 26 9.57 -10.16 -23.22
C LYS A 26 10.70 -10.87 -22.48
N LEU A 27 11.44 -11.69 -23.17
CA LEU A 27 12.51 -12.56 -22.63
C LEU A 27 13.63 -11.79 -21.90
N ASP A 28 13.64 -10.46 -21.90
CA ASP A 28 14.72 -9.62 -21.41
C ASP A 28 14.30 -8.57 -20.34
N ILE A 29 13.08 -8.68 -19.77
CA ILE A 29 12.68 -7.79 -18.67
C ILE A 29 13.23 -8.36 -17.36
N LEU A 30 14.20 -7.67 -16.82
CA LEU A 30 14.74 -7.93 -15.50
C LEU A 30 13.79 -7.34 -14.45
N SER A 31 13.55 -8.04 -13.35
CA SER A 31 12.72 -7.53 -12.25
C SER A 31 13.22 -7.99 -10.89
N TYR A 32 13.05 -7.11 -9.88
CA TYR A 32 13.22 -7.46 -8.47
C TYR A 32 11.88 -7.38 -7.75
N GLN A 33 11.75 -8.18 -6.70
CA GLN A 33 10.58 -8.18 -5.82
C GLN A 33 11.04 -8.11 -4.38
N ASP A 34 10.42 -7.23 -3.62
CA ASP A 34 10.65 -7.06 -2.19
C ASP A 34 9.32 -6.97 -1.46
N GLU A 35 9.35 -7.22 -0.16
CA GLU A 35 8.22 -6.99 0.72
C GLU A 35 8.69 -6.27 1.98
N ILE A 36 8.14 -5.10 2.23
CA ILE A 36 8.48 -4.23 3.35
C ILE A 36 7.38 -4.36 4.42
N SER A 37 7.77 -4.65 5.67
CA SER A 37 6.83 -4.59 6.78
C SER A 37 6.31 -3.17 6.97
N ILE A 38 5.02 -3.01 7.25
CA ILE A 38 4.40 -1.71 7.47
C ILE A 38 4.96 -0.96 8.67
N GLY A 39 5.60 -1.66 9.61
CA GLY A 39 6.32 -1.06 10.71
C GLY A 39 7.72 -0.51 10.36
N CYS A 40 8.25 -0.81 9.16
CA CYS A 40 9.59 -0.38 8.73
C CYS A 40 9.59 1.00 8.04
N TYR A 41 8.74 1.91 8.50
CA TYR A 41 8.78 3.29 8.00
C TYR A 41 10.01 4.06 8.50
N SER A 42 10.45 5.03 7.71
CA SER A 42 11.59 5.90 7.99
C SER A 42 11.17 7.21 8.65
N ASN A 43 9.94 7.66 8.40
CA ASN A 43 9.39 8.91 8.92
C ASN A 43 7.88 8.85 9.02
N CYS A 44 7.28 9.55 9.99
CA CYS A 44 5.83 9.66 10.09
C CYS A 44 5.40 10.91 10.87
N LEU A 45 4.21 11.38 10.54
CA LEU A 45 3.42 12.31 11.33
C LEU A 45 2.01 11.73 11.46
N ALA A 46 1.68 11.18 12.62
CA ALA A 46 0.36 10.63 12.90
C ALA A 46 -0.43 11.61 13.79
N VAL A 47 -1.57 12.07 13.28
CA VAL A 47 -2.50 12.92 14.05
C VAL A 47 -3.62 12.03 14.60
N PRO A 48 -4.01 12.14 15.87
CA PRO A 48 -5.16 11.43 16.44
C PRO A 48 -6.48 11.74 15.69
N THR A 49 -7.37 10.71 15.51
CA THR A 49 -7.28 9.35 16.06
C THR A 49 -6.13 8.59 15.43
N CYS A 50 -5.29 7.96 16.23
CA CYS A 50 -4.17 7.22 15.71
C CYS A 50 -3.80 6.04 16.62
N GLY A 51 -3.07 5.09 16.06
CA GLY A 51 -2.54 3.98 16.84
C GLY A 51 -1.78 2.98 15.97
N ILE A 52 -1.20 2.03 16.66
CA ILE A 52 -0.33 1.01 16.06
C ILE A 52 -0.48 -0.29 16.86
N SER A 53 -0.54 -1.41 16.19
CA SER A 53 -0.71 -2.71 16.83
C SER A 53 0.09 -3.80 16.13
N THR A 54 0.54 -4.77 16.93
CA THR A 54 1.02 -6.06 16.45
C THR A 54 -0.16 -7.03 16.30
N THR A 55 0.09 -8.25 15.88
CA THR A 55 -0.92 -9.33 15.87
C THR A 55 -1.42 -9.72 17.27
N ASN A 56 -0.70 -9.35 18.34
CA ASN A 56 -0.97 -9.85 19.70
C ASN A 56 -1.33 -8.75 20.70
N LYS A 57 -1.00 -7.50 20.43
CA LYS A 57 -1.21 -6.37 21.36
C LYS A 57 -1.17 -5.04 20.66
N ILE A 58 -1.83 -4.05 21.24
CA ILE A 58 -1.64 -2.64 20.90
C ILE A 58 -0.27 -2.19 21.37
N ILE A 59 0.44 -1.41 20.57
CA ILE A 59 1.70 -0.78 20.97
C ILE A 59 1.33 0.55 21.65
N GLY A 60 1.51 0.59 22.96
CA GLY A 60 1.16 1.75 23.77
C GLY A 60 -0.34 1.94 23.96
N GLU A 61 -0.81 3.16 23.76
CA GLU A 61 -2.20 3.57 23.96
C GLU A 61 -2.77 4.16 22.65
N PHE A 62 -4.10 4.14 22.50
CA PHE A 62 -4.77 4.83 21.42
C PHE A 62 -4.55 6.34 21.51
N ASP A 63 -4.53 7.00 20.35
CA ASP A 63 -4.47 8.46 20.21
C ASP A 63 -3.21 9.13 20.77
N ASP A 64 -2.16 8.35 20.98
CA ASP A 64 -0.87 8.86 21.40
C ASP A 64 0.20 8.64 20.29
N PRO A 65 0.49 9.68 19.50
CA PRO A 65 1.43 9.58 18.38
C PRO A 65 2.87 9.27 18.76
N ARG A 66 3.24 9.41 20.04
CA ARG A 66 4.61 9.12 20.52
C ARG A 66 4.99 7.66 20.28
N TYR A 67 4.02 6.74 20.32
CA TYR A 67 4.29 5.31 20.14
C TYR A 67 4.73 4.95 18.73
N PHE A 68 4.46 5.79 17.75
CA PHE A 68 5.01 5.64 16.40
C PHE A 68 6.55 5.80 16.35
N GLN A 69 7.16 6.37 17.37
CA GLN A 69 8.62 6.53 17.48
C GLN A 69 9.29 5.48 18.38
N PHE A 70 8.50 4.59 19.00
CA PHE A 70 9.05 3.54 19.86
C PHE A 70 9.59 2.38 19.02
N PRO A 71 10.68 1.70 19.44
CA PRO A 71 11.26 0.59 18.65
C PRO A 71 10.29 -0.55 18.33
N GLU A 72 9.24 -0.73 19.14
CA GLU A 72 8.22 -1.74 18.92
C GLU A 72 7.44 -1.54 17.60
N HIS A 73 7.44 -0.33 17.04
CA HIS A 73 6.76 -0.06 15.78
C HIS A 73 7.21 -0.97 14.62
N PHE A 74 8.47 -1.46 14.64
CA PHE A 74 8.95 -2.43 13.66
C PHE A 74 8.14 -3.73 13.61
N GLN A 75 7.39 -4.04 14.68
CA GLN A 75 6.53 -5.23 14.78
C GLN A 75 5.07 -4.94 14.37
N ALA A 76 4.78 -3.75 13.84
CA ALA A 76 3.43 -3.37 13.48
C ALA A 76 2.84 -4.28 12.38
N SER A 77 1.60 -4.73 12.63
CA SER A 77 0.76 -5.45 11.68
C SER A 77 -0.43 -4.61 11.19
N ILE A 78 -0.78 -3.55 11.91
CA ILE A 78 -1.73 -2.52 11.51
C ILE A 78 -1.29 -1.18 12.13
N LEU A 79 -1.48 -0.10 11.41
CA LEU A 79 -1.36 1.27 11.92
C LEU A 79 -2.35 2.20 11.24
N TRP A 80 -2.75 3.25 11.95
CA TRP A 80 -3.76 4.20 11.48
C TRP A 80 -3.53 5.60 12.04
N PHE A 81 -4.05 6.61 11.33
CA PHE A 81 -4.12 8.01 11.80
C PHE A 81 -5.22 8.79 11.08
N SER A 82 -5.74 9.86 11.70
CA SER A 82 -6.80 10.69 11.10
C SER A 82 -6.29 11.62 10.00
N SER A 83 -5.06 12.10 10.09
CA SER A 83 -4.35 12.87 9.08
C SER A 83 -2.86 12.82 9.32
N GLY A 84 -2.05 13.28 8.36
CA GLY A 84 -0.60 13.21 8.42
C GLY A 84 -0.02 12.32 7.34
N PHE A 85 1.16 11.74 7.59
CA PHE A 85 1.84 10.92 6.59
C PHE A 85 2.67 9.80 7.22
N ILE A 86 3.00 8.82 6.39
CA ILE A 86 3.97 7.77 6.70
C ILE A 86 4.83 7.49 5.46
N GLU A 87 6.13 7.41 5.66
CA GLU A 87 7.14 7.32 4.61
C GLU A 87 8.04 6.10 4.79
N TYR A 88 8.33 5.43 3.67
CA TYR A 88 9.12 4.20 3.61
C TYR A 88 10.30 4.36 2.67
N ASN A 89 11.47 3.87 3.08
CA ASN A 89 12.60 3.68 2.17
C ASN A 89 12.47 2.31 1.50
N LEU A 90 12.14 2.31 0.20
CA LEU A 90 12.03 1.11 -0.59
C LEU A 90 13.39 0.70 -1.17
N PRO A 91 13.71 -0.60 -1.25
CA PRO A 91 14.92 -1.10 -1.87
C PRO A 91 15.06 -0.64 -3.33
N ASN A 92 16.24 -0.19 -3.70
CA ASN A 92 16.61 0.10 -5.08
C ASN A 92 17.73 -0.87 -5.51
N HIS A 93 17.39 -1.80 -6.38
CA HIS A 93 18.33 -2.82 -6.88
C HIS A 93 18.97 -2.45 -8.22
N LEU A 94 18.77 -1.22 -8.72
CA LEU A 94 19.41 -0.76 -9.94
C LEU A 94 20.93 -0.82 -9.81
N THR A 95 21.59 -1.20 -10.88
CA THR A 95 23.04 -1.14 -11.01
C THR A 95 23.44 -0.14 -12.09
N ALA A 96 24.70 0.29 -12.11
CA ALA A 96 25.22 1.13 -13.18
C ALA A 96 25.00 0.46 -14.55
N GLY A 97 24.46 1.20 -15.52
CA GLY A 97 24.11 0.68 -16.85
C GLY A 97 22.70 0.07 -16.93
N GLN A 98 21.87 0.25 -15.90
CA GLN A 98 20.45 -0.13 -15.91
C GLN A 98 19.56 1.10 -15.80
N LYS A 99 18.36 1.00 -16.40
CA LYS A 99 17.32 2.00 -16.35
C LYS A 99 16.02 1.37 -15.84
N LEU A 100 15.40 2.02 -14.86
CA LEU A 100 14.08 1.66 -14.36
C LEU A 100 13.01 1.95 -15.41
N THR A 101 12.17 0.97 -15.70
CA THR A 101 11.10 1.08 -16.69
C THR A 101 9.71 1.09 -16.08
N GLU A 102 9.53 0.44 -14.91
CA GLU A 102 8.28 0.42 -14.19
C GLU A 102 8.48 0.11 -12.72
N ILE A 103 7.65 0.71 -11.87
CA ILE A 103 7.48 0.37 -10.45
C ILE A 103 6.04 -0.09 -10.23
N GLN A 104 5.86 -1.18 -9.51
CA GLN A 104 4.57 -1.61 -8.96
C GLN A 104 4.67 -1.71 -7.45
N ILE A 105 3.72 -1.10 -6.72
CA ILE A 105 3.64 -1.15 -5.27
C ILE A 105 2.24 -1.61 -4.88
N SER A 106 2.15 -2.71 -4.13
CA SER A 106 0.87 -3.27 -3.69
C SER A 106 0.77 -3.25 -2.17
N PHE A 107 -0.37 -2.80 -1.65
CA PHE A 107 -0.65 -2.63 -0.24
C PHE A 107 -2.15 -2.72 0.06
N GLU A 108 -2.52 -3.08 1.30
CA GLU A 108 -3.90 -3.07 1.77
C GLU A 108 -4.15 -1.84 2.64
N ILE A 109 -5.09 -0.97 2.24
CA ILE A 109 -5.39 0.30 2.91
C ILE A 109 -6.89 0.58 3.00
N SER A 110 -7.27 1.42 3.96
CA SER A 110 -8.62 1.99 4.11
C SER A 110 -8.56 3.41 4.66
N SER A 111 -9.73 4.03 4.79
CA SER A 111 -9.91 5.21 5.67
C SER A 111 -9.71 4.83 7.13
N GLU A 112 -9.75 5.83 8.02
CA GLU A 112 -9.79 5.69 9.47
C GLU A 112 -10.89 6.56 10.04
N SER A 113 -11.81 5.98 10.79
CA SER A 113 -12.91 6.68 11.48
C SER A 113 -12.99 6.25 12.93
N PRO A 114 -13.56 7.07 13.82
CA PRO A 114 -13.87 6.62 15.19
C PRO A 114 -14.81 5.40 15.18
N GLY A 115 -14.29 4.23 15.59
CA GLY A 115 -14.95 2.94 15.42
C GLY A 115 -14.69 2.38 14.01
N PHE A 116 -15.75 2.16 13.23
CA PHE A 116 -15.66 1.97 11.77
C PHE A 116 -16.86 2.61 11.08
N ASN A 117 -16.65 3.09 9.86
CA ASN A 117 -17.70 3.64 9.01
C ASN A 117 -17.36 3.38 7.53
N GLU A 118 -18.12 2.48 6.89
CA GLU A 118 -17.87 2.09 5.49
C GLU A 118 -18.23 3.19 4.48
N ASN A 119 -18.82 4.29 4.95
CA ASN A 119 -19.07 5.50 4.17
C ASN A 119 -18.33 6.70 4.78
N TYR A 120 -17.01 6.65 4.80
CA TYR A 120 -16.12 7.66 5.36
C TYR A 120 -14.95 7.94 4.41
N PRO A 121 -15.20 8.73 3.34
CA PRO A 121 -14.21 8.89 2.27
C PRO A 121 -12.93 9.59 2.74
N SER A 122 -11.80 9.14 2.22
CA SER A 122 -10.49 9.73 2.46
C SER A 122 -9.68 9.84 1.18
N ASP A 123 -9.12 11.02 0.93
CA ASP A 123 -8.19 11.26 -0.18
C ASP A 123 -6.77 10.85 0.28
N ILE A 124 -6.37 9.64 -0.05
CA ILE A 124 -5.06 9.09 0.30
C ILE A 124 -4.09 9.38 -0.84
N HIS A 125 -3.15 10.28 -0.59
CA HIS A 125 -2.15 10.72 -1.55
C HIS A 125 -0.93 9.80 -1.54
N PHE A 126 -0.27 9.68 -2.70
CA PHE A 126 0.96 8.93 -2.89
C PHE A 126 2.06 9.84 -3.43
N SER A 127 3.28 9.67 -2.94
CA SER A 127 4.46 10.35 -3.48
C SER A 127 5.65 9.40 -3.56
N ILE A 128 6.51 9.60 -4.56
CA ILE A 128 7.84 8.99 -4.64
C ILE A 128 8.85 10.13 -4.76
N ASN A 129 9.88 10.12 -3.90
CA ASN A 129 10.95 11.13 -3.87
C ASN A 129 10.37 12.56 -3.86
N ASP A 130 9.35 12.80 -3.01
CA ASP A 130 8.57 14.04 -2.90
C ASP A 130 7.78 14.46 -4.15
N ILE A 131 7.78 13.65 -5.20
CA ILE A 131 6.97 13.87 -6.40
C ILE A 131 5.59 13.29 -6.18
N ASN A 132 4.56 14.15 -6.20
CA ASN A 132 3.17 13.76 -6.01
C ASN A 132 2.68 12.91 -7.20
N LEU A 133 2.23 11.70 -6.93
CA LEU A 133 1.72 10.73 -7.91
C LEU A 133 0.20 10.80 -8.09
N GLY A 134 -0.49 11.65 -7.34
CA GLY A 134 -1.95 11.67 -7.25
C GLY A 134 -2.46 10.98 -6.00
N TYR A 135 -3.77 10.71 -5.97
CA TYR A 135 -4.43 10.13 -4.79
C TYR A 135 -5.50 9.12 -5.19
N TRP A 136 -5.84 8.28 -4.24
CA TRP A 136 -7.01 7.39 -4.30
C TRP A 136 -8.04 7.84 -3.26
N VAL A 137 -9.30 7.91 -3.68
CA VAL A 137 -10.41 8.16 -2.74
C VAL A 137 -10.82 6.85 -2.12
N SER A 138 -10.40 6.61 -0.88
CA SER A 138 -10.92 5.50 -0.09
C SER A 138 -12.40 5.73 0.19
N PRO A 139 -13.29 4.75 -0.02
CA PRO A 139 -14.71 4.96 0.26
C PRO A 139 -15.07 4.93 1.75
N GLY A 140 -14.24 4.31 2.59
CA GLY A 140 -14.54 4.17 4.00
C GLY A 140 -13.55 3.33 4.79
N ASP A 141 -13.86 3.19 6.05
CA ASP A 141 -13.22 2.32 7.02
C ASP A 141 -14.07 1.07 7.23
N PHE A 142 -13.49 -0.11 6.96
CA PHE A 142 -14.25 -1.34 6.83
C PHE A 142 -14.24 -2.19 8.10
N GLY A 143 -15.43 -2.42 8.66
CA GLY A 143 -15.59 -3.15 9.93
C GLY A 143 -16.84 -4.03 10.02
N ALA A 144 -17.70 -4.07 9.00
CA ALA A 144 -18.95 -4.85 9.02
C ALA A 144 -18.73 -6.38 9.21
N ARG A 145 -17.57 -6.88 8.86
CA ARG A 145 -17.11 -8.24 9.12
C ARG A 145 -15.69 -8.27 9.61
N ARG A 146 -15.26 -9.39 10.18
CA ARG A 146 -13.84 -9.58 10.50
C ARG A 146 -13.01 -9.76 9.23
N GLY A 147 -11.82 -9.16 9.21
CA GLY A 147 -10.79 -9.42 8.19
C GLY A 147 -10.30 -10.87 8.26
N ARG A 148 -9.86 -11.43 7.13
CA ARG A 148 -9.44 -12.85 7.03
C ARG A 148 -8.29 -13.21 7.97
N PHE A 149 -7.38 -12.24 8.18
CA PHE A 149 -6.18 -12.39 9.00
C PHE A 149 -6.22 -11.56 10.28
N THR A 150 -7.29 -10.75 10.46
CA THR A 150 -7.46 -9.93 11.66
C THR A 150 -7.62 -10.82 12.90
N PRO A 151 -6.77 -10.67 13.92
CA PRO A 151 -6.76 -11.51 15.11
C PRO A 151 -8.09 -11.49 15.86
N ASP A 152 -8.44 -12.62 16.51
CA ASP A 152 -9.71 -12.76 17.23
C ASP A 152 -9.89 -11.77 18.40
N TRP A 153 -8.79 -11.36 19.02
CA TRP A 153 -8.80 -10.41 20.13
C TRP A 153 -9.05 -8.95 19.69
N TRP A 154 -8.83 -8.62 18.37
CA TRP A 154 -9.04 -7.28 17.86
C TRP A 154 -10.51 -6.84 18.01
N PRO A 155 -10.78 -5.63 18.55
CA PRO A 155 -12.14 -5.20 18.81
C PRO A 155 -12.99 -5.16 17.54
N LYS A 156 -14.21 -5.69 17.62
CA LYS A 156 -15.15 -5.73 16.49
C LYS A 156 -15.62 -4.34 16.02
N ILE A 157 -15.50 -3.35 16.90
CA ILE A 157 -15.88 -1.95 16.62
C ILE A 157 -14.79 -1.16 15.91
N CYS A 158 -13.59 -1.73 15.75
CA CYS A 158 -12.50 -1.11 15.03
C CYS A 158 -12.44 -1.61 13.58
N ASN A 159 -11.65 -0.94 12.76
CA ASN A 159 -11.30 -1.33 11.39
C ASN A 159 -10.85 -2.80 11.33
N GLN A 160 -11.33 -3.55 10.36
CA GLN A 160 -11.11 -4.99 10.26
C GLN A 160 -10.32 -5.38 9.01
N TYR A 161 -10.47 -4.65 7.92
CA TYR A 161 -9.82 -4.94 6.64
C TYR A 161 -9.82 -3.70 5.76
N GLY A 162 -8.99 -3.74 4.73
CA GLY A 162 -8.88 -2.69 3.73
C GLY A 162 -9.23 -3.16 2.32
N ARG A 163 -8.78 -2.37 1.36
CA ARG A 163 -8.80 -2.69 -0.07
C ARG A 163 -7.37 -2.90 -0.54
N LEU A 164 -7.12 -4.00 -1.21
CA LEU A 164 -5.86 -4.19 -1.91
C LEU A 164 -5.79 -3.19 -3.05
N LYS A 165 -4.69 -2.44 -3.09
CA LYS A 165 -4.38 -1.50 -4.15
C LYS A 165 -3.04 -1.84 -4.76
N THR A 166 -2.93 -1.62 -6.07
CA THR A 166 -1.67 -1.70 -6.79
C THR A 166 -1.44 -0.40 -7.52
N LEU A 167 -0.43 0.33 -7.08
CA LEU A 167 0.08 1.53 -7.74
C LEU A 167 1.09 1.11 -8.79
N THR A 168 0.95 1.59 -10.03
CA THR A 168 1.87 1.30 -11.12
C THR A 168 2.35 2.60 -11.74
N ILE A 169 3.66 2.79 -11.82
CA ILE A 169 4.29 3.94 -12.47
C ILE A 169 5.13 3.41 -13.62
N ASN A 170 4.84 3.85 -14.84
CA ASN A 170 5.57 3.46 -16.05
C ASN A 170 5.74 4.63 -17.01
N SER A 171 6.10 4.38 -18.28
CA SER A 171 6.27 5.42 -19.30
C SER A 171 4.99 6.21 -19.62
N ASP A 172 3.81 5.61 -19.37
CA ASP A 172 2.51 6.20 -19.74
C ASP A 172 1.90 7.05 -18.62
N GLY A 173 2.49 7.00 -17.42
CA GLY A 173 2.05 7.74 -16.23
C GLY A 173 1.89 6.87 -14.99
N THR A 174 1.08 7.34 -14.04
CA THR A 174 0.78 6.67 -12.78
C THR A 174 -0.66 6.15 -12.79
N PHE A 175 -0.82 4.88 -12.44
CA PHE A 175 -2.10 4.16 -12.45
C PHE A 175 -2.35 3.47 -11.11
N ILE A 176 -3.64 3.29 -10.76
CA ILE A 176 -4.05 2.44 -9.66
C ILE A 176 -4.91 1.29 -10.17
N ASP A 177 -4.74 0.09 -9.59
CA ASP A 177 -5.45 -1.14 -9.94
C ASP A 177 -5.37 -1.49 -11.45
N GLY A 178 -4.22 -1.19 -12.06
CA GLY A 178 -3.87 -1.62 -13.41
C GLY A 178 -4.48 -0.84 -14.56
N GLY A 179 -5.49 0.01 -14.36
CA GLY A 179 -6.16 0.69 -15.48
C GLY A 179 -6.65 2.10 -15.19
N TYR A 180 -6.75 2.48 -13.93
CA TYR A 180 -7.23 3.82 -13.57
C TYR A 180 -6.07 4.79 -13.44
N LYS A 181 -5.91 5.68 -14.43
CA LYS A 181 -4.85 6.68 -14.43
C LYS A 181 -5.15 7.77 -13.42
N ILE A 182 -4.25 7.98 -12.46
CA ILE A 182 -4.38 9.00 -11.41
C ILE A 182 -3.49 10.21 -11.64
N SER A 183 -2.43 10.07 -12.46
CA SER A 183 -1.51 11.16 -12.77
C SER A 183 -0.78 10.95 -14.09
N ASN A 184 -0.25 12.04 -14.67
CA ASN A 184 0.64 11.99 -15.82
C ASN A 184 2.12 11.83 -15.43
N VAL A 185 2.43 11.86 -14.12
CA VAL A 185 3.79 11.60 -13.64
C VAL A 185 4.20 10.19 -14.07
N ASN A 186 5.28 10.11 -14.82
CA ASN A 186 5.79 8.87 -15.39
C ASN A 186 7.11 8.46 -14.71
N ILE A 187 7.61 7.28 -15.04
CA ILE A 187 8.79 6.70 -14.41
C ILE A 187 10.05 7.58 -14.58
N THR A 188 10.19 8.33 -15.66
CA THR A 188 11.37 9.19 -15.90
C THR A 188 11.32 10.47 -15.08
N ASP A 189 10.12 10.94 -14.71
CA ASP A 189 9.96 12.14 -13.88
C ASP A 189 10.48 11.90 -12.45
N LEU A 190 10.53 10.63 -12.00
CA LEU A 190 10.96 10.27 -10.65
C LEU A 190 12.47 10.42 -10.43
N ASN A 191 13.27 10.57 -11.49
CA ASN A 191 14.73 10.74 -11.46
C ASN A 191 15.45 9.70 -10.58
N ILE A 192 15.00 8.44 -10.62
CA ILE A 192 15.59 7.34 -9.84
C ILE A 192 16.80 6.80 -10.59
N ASP A 193 17.95 6.82 -9.92
CA ASP A 193 19.19 6.20 -10.38
C ASP A 193 19.65 5.09 -9.40
N TYR A 194 20.79 4.48 -9.67
CA TYR A 194 21.34 3.39 -8.88
C TYR A 194 22.02 3.83 -7.55
N THR A 195 22.03 5.13 -7.23
CA THR A 195 22.80 5.67 -6.10
C THR A 195 21.95 5.92 -4.86
N SER A 196 20.62 5.98 -4.99
CA SER A 196 19.72 6.37 -3.91
C SER A 196 18.62 5.33 -3.65
N MET A 197 18.09 5.35 -2.43
CA MET A 197 16.86 4.63 -2.08
C MET A 197 15.66 5.31 -2.74
N ILE A 198 14.56 4.59 -2.85
CA ILE A 198 13.28 5.12 -3.31
C ILE A 198 12.45 5.48 -2.08
N SER A 199 12.21 6.77 -1.84
CA SER A 199 11.29 7.19 -0.78
C SER A 199 9.86 7.10 -1.30
N PHE A 200 8.99 6.38 -0.58
CA PHE A 200 7.56 6.24 -0.88
C PHE A 200 6.71 6.68 0.30
N LYS A 201 5.75 7.57 0.07
CA LYS A 201 4.94 8.17 1.12
C LYS A 201 3.45 8.01 0.85
N PHE A 202 2.71 7.65 1.91
CA PHE A 202 1.26 7.82 2.02
C PHE A 202 0.99 9.09 2.83
N GLU A 203 -0.01 9.87 2.41
CA GLU A 203 -0.36 11.11 3.10
C GLU A 203 -1.86 11.36 3.02
N VAL A 204 -2.46 11.82 4.12
CA VAL A 204 -3.79 12.43 4.17
C VAL A 204 -3.61 13.88 4.59
N PRO A 205 -3.53 14.81 3.61
CA PRO A 205 -3.38 16.23 3.89
C PRO A 205 -4.62 16.80 4.58
N THR A 206 -4.46 17.80 5.44
CA THR A 206 -5.57 18.45 6.15
C THR A 206 -6.37 19.41 5.27
N ASP A 207 -5.86 19.78 4.11
CA ASP A 207 -6.46 20.70 3.13
C ASP A 207 -7.07 20.00 1.92
N THR A 208 -7.13 18.66 1.93
CA THR A 208 -7.81 17.88 0.89
C THR A 208 -9.33 17.87 1.09
N LYS A 209 -10.07 17.44 0.06
CA LYS A 209 -11.55 17.44 0.10
C LYS A 209 -12.11 16.46 1.14
N ASN A 210 -11.53 15.26 1.22
CA ASN A 210 -11.99 14.19 2.10
C ASN A 210 -10.86 13.82 3.08
N VAL A 211 -10.91 14.40 4.29
CA VAL A 211 -9.97 14.08 5.38
C VAL A 211 -10.57 12.96 6.21
N GLY A 212 -10.51 11.76 5.69
CA GLY A 212 -11.10 10.56 6.30
C GLY A 212 -10.07 9.58 6.87
N GLY A 213 -8.85 10.06 7.17
CA GLY A 213 -7.81 9.23 7.78
C GLY A 213 -7.23 8.15 6.87
N PHE A 214 -6.35 7.38 7.45
CA PHE A 214 -5.58 6.34 6.78
C PHE A 214 -5.35 5.15 7.71
N THR A 215 -5.61 3.96 7.22
CA THR A 215 -5.20 2.70 7.85
C THR A 215 -4.42 1.88 6.82
N ILE A 216 -3.31 1.29 7.23
CA ILE A 216 -2.59 0.27 6.45
C ILE A 216 -2.53 -1.04 7.23
N PHE A 217 -2.83 -2.12 6.52
CA PHE A 217 -2.82 -3.49 7.03
C PHE A 217 -1.56 -4.21 6.53
N GLY A 218 -0.89 -4.91 7.43
CA GLY A 218 0.30 -5.70 7.16
C GLY A 218 0.04 -7.20 7.26
N LYS A 219 1.11 -7.97 7.39
CA LYS A 219 1.01 -9.42 7.61
C LYS A 219 0.22 -9.74 8.86
N ASP A 220 -0.58 -10.80 8.76
CA ASP A 220 -1.42 -11.36 9.82
C ASP A 220 -2.48 -10.36 10.33
N PHE A 221 -2.88 -9.41 9.45
CA PHE A 221 -3.98 -8.49 9.67
C PHE A 221 -4.71 -8.19 8.35
N GLY A 222 -5.99 -7.75 8.42
CA GLY A 222 -6.79 -7.41 7.24
C GLY A 222 -7.27 -8.60 6.42
N ASP A 223 -7.38 -8.44 5.13
CA ASP A 223 -7.84 -9.47 4.17
C ASP A 223 -6.71 -10.08 3.33
N TYR A 224 -5.54 -9.44 3.28
CA TYR A 224 -4.41 -9.85 2.45
C TYR A 224 -3.15 -10.00 3.31
N ASN A 225 -2.63 -11.23 3.37
CA ASN A 225 -1.45 -11.52 4.20
C ASN A 225 -0.17 -11.01 3.57
N GLN A 226 -0.01 -9.69 3.56
CA GLN A 226 1.17 -9.03 3.01
C GLN A 226 1.46 -7.70 3.70
N GLY A 227 2.71 -7.27 3.62
CA GLY A 227 3.12 -5.89 3.84
C GLY A 227 3.00 -5.05 2.56
N ILE A 228 3.89 -4.07 2.40
CA ILE A 228 4.05 -3.32 1.15
C ILE A 228 4.90 -4.15 0.21
N LYS A 229 4.31 -4.66 -0.88
CA LYS A 229 5.04 -5.39 -1.91
C LYS A 229 5.51 -4.43 -2.99
N LEU A 230 6.79 -4.49 -3.27
CA LEU A 230 7.46 -3.74 -4.33
C LEU A 230 7.85 -4.70 -5.45
N GLN A 231 7.57 -4.32 -6.68
CA GLN A 231 8.17 -4.92 -7.87
C GLN A 231 8.72 -3.83 -8.79
N THR A 232 10.00 -3.91 -9.11
CA THR A 232 10.67 -3.00 -10.03
C THR A 232 11.05 -3.72 -11.31
N PHE A 233 10.89 -3.05 -12.45
CA PHE A 233 11.26 -3.57 -13.76
C PHE A 233 12.32 -2.64 -14.37
N TYR A 234 13.32 -3.22 -15.02
CA TYR A 234 14.41 -2.44 -15.58
C TYR A 234 14.97 -3.10 -16.84
N GLU A 235 15.68 -2.30 -17.63
CA GLU A 235 16.37 -2.70 -18.82
C GLU A 235 17.85 -2.31 -18.73
N ASN A 236 18.71 -3.01 -19.44
CA ASN A 236 20.11 -2.62 -19.60
C ASN A 236 20.21 -1.51 -20.68
N ILE A 237 21.06 -0.52 -20.41
CA ILE A 237 21.33 0.65 -21.31
C ILE A 237 22.52 0.36 -22.20
#